data_6af7a729662c35428dd551cb465d69c8
#
_entry.id   6af7a729662c35428dd551cb465d69c8
#
_cell.length_a   1.000
_cell.length_b   1.000
_cell.length_c   1.000
_cell.angle_alpha   90.00
_cell.angle_beta   90.00
_cell.angle_gamma   90.00
#
_symmetry.space_group_name_H-M   'P 1'
#
loop_
_entity.id
_entity.type
_entity.pdbx_description
1 polymer ?
#
loop_
_entity_poly.entity_id
_entity_poly.type
_entity_poly.pdbx_seq_one_letter_code
_entity_poly.pdbx_strand_id
1 'polypeptide(L)'
;PKHGGANIKVVQMFDDLKANVKDWSNEDEIREYLLKLLNREAFDKAGLIYGMGHAVYSLSDPRSKILSRFVKQLSEEKGREEEYHLYTTVERLAKQVIGEKRKIYKGVSANIDFYSGFIYSMLGLPHQLYTPLFAIARIVGWSAHRMEELMNGNRIIRPAYKAVAPHREYTPIDER
;
A
#
# COMPACT_ATOMS: atom_id res chain seq x y z
N PRO A 1 8.01 11.49 -10.09
CA PRO A 1 6.63 11.36 -10.59
C PRO A 1 6.11 9.92 -10.68
N LYS A 2 6.99 8.90 -10.65
CA LYS A 2 6.60 7.49 -10.78
C LYS A 2 6.76 6.66 -9.51
N HIS A 3 7.28 7.23 -8.42
CA HIS A 3 7.49 6.56 -7.14
C HIS A 3 6.85 7.33 -5.98
N GLY A 4 6.35 6.59 -4.99
CA GLY A 4 5.74 7.15 -3.78
C GLY A 4 4.33 7.70 -3.95
N GLY A 5 3.79 7.73 -5.18
CA GLY A 5 2.47 8.27 -5.46
C GLY A 5 1.30 7.32 -5.16
N ALA A 6 1.55 6.03 -4.96
CA ALA A 6 0.47 5.06 -4.72
C ALA A 6 -0.26 5.33 -3.40
N ASN A 7 0.46 5.71 -2.36
CA ASN A 7 -0.12 6.05 -1.06
C ASN A 7 -1.18 7.16 -1.16
N ILE A 8 -0.84 8.30 -1.76
CA ILE A 8 -1.79 9.41 -1.91
C ILE A 8 -2.95 9.06 -2.85
N LYS A 9 -2.71 8.21 -3.85
CA LYS A 9 -3.77 7.70 -4.72
C LYS A 9 -4.77 6.82 -3.98
N VAL A 10 -4.31 6.02 -3.01
CA VAL A 10 -5.21 5.26 -2.12
C VAL A 10 -6.10 6.22 -1.35
N VAL A 11 -5.53 7.24 -0.71
CA VAL A 11 -6.30 8.22 0.06
C VAL A 11 -7.35 8.91 -0.82
N GLN A 12 -6.94 9.42 -1.98
CA GLN A 12 -7.86 10.09 -2.92
C GLN A 12 -8.97 9.15 -3.43
N MET A 13 -8.64 7.88 -3.67
CA MET A 13 -9.64 6.87 -4.05
C MET A 13 -10.65 6.63 -2.93
N PHE A 14 -10.20 6.58 -1.67
CA PHE A 14 -11.11 6.45 -0.53
C PHE A 14 -11.96 7.71 -0.31
N ASP A 15 -11.41 8.90 -0.54
CA ASP A 15 -12.19 10.14 -0.49
C ASP A 15 -13.29 10.16 -1.56
N ASP A 16 -12.97 9.73 -2.79
CA ASP A 16 -13.96 9.58 -3.85
C ASP A 16 -15.01 8.50 -3.53
N LEU A 17 -14.57 7.36 -2.96
CA LEU A 17 -15.49 6.30 -2.51
C LEU A 17 -16.47 6.83 -1.46
N LYS A 18 -15.97 7.50 -0.42
CA LYS A 18 -16.78 8.08 0.66
C LYS A 18 -17.80 9.10 0.14
N ALA A 19 -17.47 9.83 -0.92
CA ALA A 19 -18.38 10.80 -1.55
C ALA A 19 -19.47 10.13 -2.41
N ASN A 20 -19.22 8.93 -2.93
CA ASN A 20 -20.10 8.25 -3.88
C ASN A 20 -20.90 7.07 -3.29
N VAL A 21 -20.44 6.49 -2.19
CA VAL A 21 -21.11 5.41 -1.45
C VAL A 21 -21.87 6.05 -0.27
N LYS A 22 -23.18 5.84 -0.21
CA LYS A 22 -24.02 6.49 0.81
C LYS A 22 -23.97 5.78 2.15
N ASP A 23 -23.96 4.46 2.11
CA ASP A 23 -23.91 3.59 3.29
C ASP A 23 -22.64 2.75 3.28
N TRP A 24 -21.69 3.11 4.13
CA TRP A 24 -20.40 2.40 4.24
C TRP A 24 -20.51 1.02 4.90
N SER A 25 -21.67 0.67 5.46
CA SER A 25 -21.96 -0.68 5.94
C SER A 25 -22.56 -1.58 4.85
N ASN A 26 -23.03 -1.00 3.74
CA ASN A 26 -23.61 -1.73 2.62
C ASN A 26 -22.53 -2.28 1.68
N GLU A 27 -22.24 -3.55 1.81
CA GLU A 27 -21.21 -4.22 0.99
C GLU A 27 -21.54 -4.23 -0.51
N ASP A 28 -22.82 -4.25 -0.88
CA ASP A 28 -23.22 -4.26 -2.28
C ASP A 28 -22.93 -2.90 -2.94
N GLU A 29 -23.18 -1.78 -2.25
CA GLU A 29 -22.81 -0.45 -2.74
C GLU A 29 -21.29 -0.30 -2.91
N ILE A 30 -20.53 -0.75 -1.91
CA ILE A 30 -19.06 -0.74 -1.97
C ILE A 30 -18.58 -1.60 -3.14
N ARG A 31 -19.12 -2.81 -3.31
CA ARG A 31 -18.76 -3.72 -4.40
C ARG A 31 -19.07 -3.11 -5.76
N GLU A 32 -20.23 -2.49 -5.92
CA GLU A 32 -20.60 -1.79 -7.16
C GLU A 32 -19.60 -0.68 -7.49
N TYR A 33 -19.23 0.14 -6.48
CA TYR A 33 -18.23 1.19 -6.67
C TYR A 33 -16.86 0.62 -7.08
N LEU A 34 -16.40 -0.47 -6.46
CA LEU A 34 -15.15 -1.13 -6.84
C LEU A 34 -15.18 -1.69 -8.28
N LEU A 35 -16.33 -2.16 -8.74
CA LEU A 35 -16.52 -2.56 -10.13
C LEU A 35 -16.46 -1.38 -11.09
N LYS A 36 -17.05 -0.23 -10.72
CA LYS A 36 -16.92 1.03 -11.49
C LYS A 36 -15.47 1.49 -11.61
N LEU A 37 -14.66 1.36 -10.53
CA LEU A 37 -13.21 1.62 -10.61
C LEU A 37 -12.53 0.74 -11.66
N LEU A 38 -12.76 -0.58 -11.62
CA LEU A 38 -12.15 -1.52 -12.55
C LEU A 38 -12.64 -1.34 -14.00
N ASN A 39 -13.87 -0.86 -14.18
CA ASN A 39 -14.44 -0.55 -15.48
C ASN A 39 -14.01 0.82 -16.04
N ARG A 40 -13.21 1.60 -15.29
CA ARG A 40 -12.79 2.95 -15.65
C ARG A 40 -13.93 3.99 -15.68
N GLU A 41 -14.89 3.80 -14.80
CA GLU A 41 -16.11 4.64 -14.73
C GLU A 41 -16.09 5.57 -13.50
N ALA A 42 -15.22 5.32 -12.51
CA ALA A 42 -15.11 6.08 -11.28
C ALA A 42 -13.68 6.59 -11.03
N PHE A 43 -13.55 7.56 -10.12
CA PHE A 43 -12.32 8.18 -9.69
C PHE A 43 -11.50 8.71 -10.88
N ASP A 44 -10.26 8.29 -11.04
CA ASP A 44 -9.33 8.73 -12.10
C ASP A 44 -9.44 7.92 -13.40
N LYS A 45 -10.38 7.02 -13.50
CA LYS A 45 -10.65 6.15 -14.67
C LYS A 45 -9.44 5.32 -15.12
N ALA A 46 -8.48 5.08 -14.22
CA ALA A 46 -7.30 4.26 -14.53
C ALA A 46 -7.62 2.74 -14.60
N GLY A 47 -8.77 2.32 -14.08
CA GLY A 47 -9.13 0.91 -14.00
C GLY A 47 -8.37 0.15 -12.91
N LEU A 48 -8.00 0.85 -11.82
CA LEU A 48 -7.20 0.31 -10.73
C LEU A 48 -7.91 0.51 -9.40
N ILE A 49 -7.79 -0.47 -8.51
CA ILE A 49 -8.03 -0.31 -7.09
C ILE A 49 -6.66 -0.12 -6.46
N TYR A 50 -6.33 1.12 -6.10
CA TYR A 50 -5.03 1.48 -5.56
C TYR A 50 -4.76 0.82 -4.21
N GLY A 51 -3.51 0.49 -3.94
CA GLY A 51 -3.12 -0.23 -2.74
C GLY A 51 -3.32 -1.74 -2.79
N MET A 52 -3.89 -2.28 -3.90
CA MET A 52 -4.09 -3.70 -4.12
C MET A 52 -3.09 -4.25 -5.12
N GLY A 53 -2.47 -5.40 -4.74
CA GLY A 53 -1.47 -6.09 -5.56
C GLY A 53 -0.04 -5.66 -5.27
N HIS A 54 0.90 -6.56 -5.52
CA HIS A 54 2.33 -6.35 -5.38
C HIS A 54 3.10 -7.22 -6.36
N ALA A 55 4.27 -6.77 -6.81
CA ALA A 55 5.11 -7.54 -7.76
C ALA A 55 5.64 -8.85 -7.16
N VAL A 56 5.91 -8.86 -5.85
CA VAL A 56 6.48 -10.00 -5.11
C VAL A 56 5.42 -10.70 -4.25
N TYR A 57 4.65 -9.94 -3.47
CA TYR A 57 3.67 -10.47 -2.52
C TYR A 57 2.32 -10.68 -3.19
N SER A 58 1.99 -11.93 -3.53
CA SER A 58 0.68 -12.28 -4.13
C SER A 58 -0.36 -12.71 -3.08
N LEU A 59 0.05 -13.47 -2.07
CA LEU A 59 -0.87 -13.99 -1.05
C LEU A 59 -1.08 -13.00 0.09
N SER A 60 0.00 -12.39 0.58
CA SER A 60 -0.07 -11.35 1.61
C SER A 60 1.22 -10.55 1.67
N ASP A 61 1.12 -9.24 1.90
CA ASP A 61 2.25 -8.39 2.24
C ASP A 61 2.41 -8.34 3.76
N PRO A 62 3.53 -8.84 4.34
CA PRO A 62 3.74 -8.86 5.78
C PRO A 62 3.74 -7.45 6.40
N ARG A 63 4.17 -6.45 5.64
CA ARG A 63 4.17 -5.04 6.09
C ARG A 63 2.75 -4.52 6.23
N SER A 64 1.87 -4.83 5.27
CA SER A 64 0.46 -4.46 5.32
C SER A 64 -0.26 -5.12 6.51
N LYS A 65 0.06 -6.38 6.83
CA LYS A 65 -0.49 -7.06 8.01
C LYS A 65 -0.09 -6.40 9.33
N ILE A 66 1.15 -5.95 9.43
CA ILE A 66 1.63 -5.22 10.62
C ILE A 66 0.89 -3.89 10.72
N LEU A 67 0.83 -3.11 9.64
CA LEU A 67 0.13 -1.83 9.61
C LEU A 67 -1.35 -1.97 9.96
N SER A 68 -2.04 -2.98 9.46
CA SER A 68 -3.46 -3.22 9.74
C SER A 68 -3.76 -3.34 11.25
N ARG A 69 -2.84 -3.93 12.04
CA ARG A 69 -2.99 -4.01 13.50
C ARG A 69 -2.90 -2.63 14.15
N PHE A 70 -1.92 -1.82 13.74
CA PHE A 70 -1.78 -0.44 14.23
C PHE A 70 -2.93 0.46 13.79
N VAL A 71 -3.45 0.25 12.57
CA VAL A 71 -4.64 0.97 12.09
C VAL A 71 -5.83 0.72 12.99
N LYS A 72 -6.08 -0.53 13.38
CA LYS A 72 -7.17 -0.87 14.29
C LYS A 72 -7.04 -0.12 15.61
N GLN A 73 -5.91 -0.28 16.29
CA GLN A 73 -5.67 0.38 17.57
C GLN A 73 -5.81 1.91 17.45
N LEU A 74 -5.16 2.51 16.45
CA LEU A 74 -5.17 3.95 16.27
C LEU A 74 -6.58 4.48 15.91
N SER A 75 -7.37 3.72 15.16
CA SER A 75 -8.74 4.10 14.83
C SER A 75 -9.63 4.14 16.07
N GLU A 76 -9.46 3.19 16.99
CA GLU A 76 -10.14 3.17 18.28
C GLU A 76 -9.74 4.38 19.14
N GLU A 77 -8.43 4.71 19.20
CA GLU A 77 -7.93 5.88 19.95
C GLU A 77 -8.39 7.23 19.36
N LYS A 78 -8.68 7.28 18.05
CA LYS A 78 -9.07 8.50 17.32
C LYS A 78 -10.55 8.61 17.03
N GLY A 79 -11.37 7.62 17.43
CA GLY A 79 -12.82 7.59 17.15
C GLY A 79 -13.11 7.49 15.64
N ARG A 80 -12.32 6.70 14.91
CA ARG A 80 -12.45 6.51 13.45
C ARG A 80 -12.65 5.04 13.06
N GLU A 81 -13.31 4.27 13.91
CA GLU A 81 -13.56 2.84 13.73
C GLU A 81 -14.44 2.56 12.51
N GLU A 82 -15.38 3.45 12.19
CA GLU A 82 -16.23 3.32 11.01
C GLU A 82 -15.39 3.33 9.73
N GLU A 83 -14.41 4.23 9.65
CA GLU A 83 -13.48 4.25 8.51
C GLU A 83 -12.59 3.00 8.48
N TYR A 84 -12.13 2.51 9.63
CA TYR A 84 -11.39 1.26 9.69
C TYR A 84 -12.22 0.08 9.15
N HIS A 85 -13.49 -0.01 9.52
CA HIS A 85 -14.39 -1.01 8.97
C HIS A 85 -14.56 -0.88 7.45
N LEU A 86 -14.69 0.35 6.95
CA LEU A 86 -14.71 0.60 5.51
C LEU A 86 -13.44 0.09 4.82
N TYR A 87 -12.25 0.41 5.35
CA TYR A 87 -10.97 -0.05 4.78
C TYR A 87 -10.89 -1.58 4.75
N THR A 88 -11.27 -2.27 5.83
CA THR A 88 -11.23 -3.74 5.90
C THR A 88 -12.24 -4.38 4.95
N THR A 89 -13.43 -3.80 4.81
CA THR A 89 -14.46 -4.26 3.87
C THR A 89 -13.99 -4.08 2.43
N VAL A 90 -13.43 -2.93 2.10
CA VAL A 90 -12.84 -2.65 0.77
C VAL A 90 -11.70 -3.62 0.47
N GLU A 91 -10.78 -3.90 1.42
CA GLU A 91 -9.71 -4.89 1.21
C GLU A 91 -10.27 -6.26 0.85
N ARG A 92 -11.27 -6.71 1.58
CA ARG A 92 -11.89 -8.02 1.35
C ARG A 92 -12.62 -8.09 0.00
N LEU A 93 -13.47 -7.11 -0.29
CA LEU A 93 -14.23 -7.06 -1.53
C LEU A 93 -13.34 -6.84 -2.76
N ALA A 94 -12.29 -6.01 -2.64
CA ALA A 94 -11.35 -5.77 -3.72
C ALA A 94 -10.63 -7.04 -4.16
N LYS A 95 -10.26 -7.92 -3.22
CA LYS A 95 -9.67 -9.24 -3.55
C LYS A 95 -10.61 -10.06 -4.43
N GLN A 96 -11.90 -10.07 -4.10
CA GLN A 96 -12.93 -10.79 -4.84
C GLN A 96 -13.13 -10.21 -6.25
N VAL A 97 -13.47 -8.91 -6.34
CA VAL A 97 -13.79 -8.28 -7.63
C VAL A 97 -12.59 -8.24 -8.60
N ILE A 98 -11.35 -8.09 -8.09
CA ILE A 98 -10.15 -8.16 -8.93
C ILE A 98 -9.94 -9.60 -9.42
N GLY A 99 -10.10 -10.60 -8.54
CA GLY A 99 -9.98 -12.01 -8.90
C GLY A 99 -10.97 -12.40 -10.00
N GLU A 100 -12.24 -12.05 -9.81
CA GLU A 100 -13.31 -12.32 -10.78
C GLU A 100 -13.06 -11.62 -12.13
N LYS A 101 -12.78 -10.29 -12.09
CA LYS A 101 -12.67 -9.46 -13.29
C LYS A 101 -11.42 -9.76 -14.11
N ARG A 102 -10.28 -10.02 -13.44
CA ARG A 102 -8.98 -10.20 -14.10
C ARG A 102 -8.54 -11.65 -14.22
N LYS A 103 -9.33 -12.60 -13.74
CA LYS A 103 -9.00 -14.04 -13.73
C LYS A 103 -7.63 -14.33 -13.12
N ILE A 104 -7.30 -13.63 -12.01
CA ILE A 104 -6.00 -13.75 -11.35
C ILE A 104 -6.08 -14.91 -10.35
N TYR A 105 -5.52 -16.05 -10.71
CA TYR A 105 -5.51 -17.25 -9.85
C TYR A 105 -4.47 -17.20 -8.73
N LYS A 106 -3.48 -16.32 -8.82
CA LYS A 106 -2.40 -16.19 -7.81
C LYS A 106 -2.81 -15.43 -6.54
N GLY A 107 -4.02 -14.88 -6.52
CA GLY A 107 -4.46 -14.01 -5.43
C GLY A 107 -3.97 -12.57 -5.58
N VAL A 108 -4.64 -11.67 -4.87
CA VAL A 108 -4.30 -10.25 -4.76
C VAL A 108 -4.36 -9.86 -3.30
N SER A 109 -3.36 -9.19 -2.79
CA SER A 109 -3.30 -8.71 -1.41
C SER A 109 -3.15 -7.20 -1.34
N ALA A 110 -3.61 -6.61 -0.24
CA ALA A 110 -3.28 -5.23 0.08
C ALA A 110 -1.77 -5.09 0.28
N ASN A 111 -1.19 -4.04 -0.29
CA ASN A 111 0.21 -3.68 -0.08
C ASN A 111 0.34 -2.60 1.01
N ILE A 112 1.57 -2.13 1.26
CA ILE A 112 1.84 -1.16 2.31
C ILE A 112 1.11 0.18 2.10
N ASP A 113 0.85 0.57 0.85
CA ASP A 113 0.20 1.85 0.54
C ASP A 113 -1.27 1.87 0.93
N PHE A 114 -1.92 0.69 1.02
CA PHE A 114 -3.34 0.58 1.32
C PHE A 114 -3.71 1.20 2.68
N TYR A 115 -2.93 0.93 3.72
CA TYR A 115 -3.22 1.40 5.07
C TYR A 115 -2.40 2.62 5.51
N SER A 116 -1.23 2.84 4.92
CA SER A 116 -0.29 3.87 5.41
C SER A 116 -0.86 5.29 5.33
N GLY A 117 -1.63 5.60 4.29
CA GLY A 117 -2.25 6.92 4.16
C GLY A 117 -3.33 7.18 5.22
N PHE A 118 -4.07 6.15 5.60
CA PHE A 118 -5.04 6.25 6.68
C PHE A 118 -4.37 6.50 8.04
N ILE A 119 -3.25 5.81 8.32
CA ILE A 119 -2.44 6.09 9.52
C ILE A 119 -1.99 7.54 9.53
N TYR A 120 -1.43 8.03 8.42
CA TYR A 120 -0.95 9.42 8.34
C TYR A 120 -2.07 10.43 8.57
N SER A 121 -3.29 10.17 8.06
CA SER A 121 -4.43 11.03 8.31
C SER A 121 -4.84 11.05 9.79
N MET A 122 -4.81 9.89 10.47
CA MET A 122 -5.11 9.80 11.91
C MET A 122 -4.06 10.48 12.78
N LEU A 123 -2.82 10.55 12.31
CA LEU A 123 -1.74 11.29 12.95
C LEU A 123 -1.75 12.81 12.63
N GLY A 124 -2.72 13.27 11.84
CA GLY A 124 -2.85 14.69 11.49
C GLY A 124 -1.80 15.19 10.49
N LEU A 125 -1.13 14.29 9.77
CA LEU A 125 -0.13 14.68 8.78
C LEU A 125 -0.82 15.25 7.53
N PRO A 126 -0.36 16.37 6.98
CA PRO A 126 -0.90 16.91 5.73
C PRO A 126 -0.53 16.04 4.54
N HIS A 127 -1.44 15.93 3.57
CA HIS A 127 -1.28 15.07 2.39
C HIS A 127 0.03 15.32 1.61
N GLN A 128 0.53 16.55 1.62
CA GLN A 128 1.78 16.94 0.96
C GLN A 128 3.01 16.20 1.51
N LEU A 129 2.94 15.70 2.75
CA LEU A 129 4.04 14.96 3.38
C LEU A 129 4.02 13.45 3.10
N TYR A 130 2.93 12.89 2.61
CA TYR A 130 2.79 11.43 2.46
C TYR A 130 3.87 10.83 1.55
N THR A 131 4.07 11.39 0.37
CA THR A 131 5.15 10.96 -0.55
C THR A 131 6.55 11.31 -0.02
N PRO A 132 6.82 12.53 0.50
CA PRO A 132 8.09 12.86 1.12
C PRO A 132 8.53 11.93 2.25
N LEU A 133 7.60 11.43 3.09
CA LEU A 133 7.93 10.47 4.16
C LEU A 133 8.57 9.19 3.61
N PHE A 134 8.07 8.67 2.48
CA PHE A 134 8.70 7.54 1.81
C PHE A 134 10.10 7.89 1.29
N ALA A 135 10.30 9.08 0.75
CA ALA A 135 11.60 9.54 0.26
C ALA A 135 12.61 9.67 1.39
N ILE A 136 12.22 10.29 2.53
CA ILE A 136 13.06 10.42 3.72
C ILE A 136 13.55 9.04 4.19
N ALA A 137 12.66 8.05 4.25
CA ALA A 137 13.00 6.70 4.66
C ALA A 137 13.94 5.95 3.69
N ARG A 138 14.15 6.47 2.48
CA ARG A 138 14.99 5.84 1.43
C ARG A 138 16.26 6.61 1.13
N ILE A 139 16.37 7.87 1.53
CA ILE A 139 17.47 8.75 1.13
C ILE A 139 18.86 8.19 1.50
N VAL A 140 18.97 7.54 2.66
CA VAL A 140 20.22 6.91 3.11
C VAL A 140 20.61 5.77 2.17
N GLY A 141 19.67 4.86 1.86
CA GLY A 141 19.91 3.75 0.92
C GLY A 141 20.22 4.24 -0.50
N TRP A 142 19.49 5.24 -0.98
CA TRP A 142 19.77 5.85 -2.28
C TRP A 142 21.17 6.50 -2.33
N SER A 143 21.57 7.18 -1.25
CA SER A 143 22.90 7.78 -1.16
C SER A 143 24.00 6.71 -1.18
N ALA A 144 23.83 5.61 -0.44
CA ALA A 144 24.75 4.49 -0.43
C ALA A 144 24.89 3.87 -1.83
N HIS A 145 23.78 3.54 -2.48
CA HIS A 145 23.79 3.02 -3.85
C HIS A 145 24.39 4.01 -4.85
N ARG A 146 24.15 5.30 -4.69
CA ARG A 146 24.76 6.32 -5.56
C ARG A 146 26.26 6.38 -5.39
N MET A 147 26.76 6.27 -4.16
CA MET A 147 28.21 6.21 -3.91
C MET A 147 28.82 4.96 -4.54
N GLU A 148 28.21 3.79 -4.38
CA GLU A 148 28.66 2.54 -5.02
C GLU A 148 28.68 2.67 -6.54
N GLU A 149 27.65 3.25 -7.14
CA GLU A 149 27.58 3.49 -8.59
C GLU A 149 28.73 4.35 -9.08
N LEU A 150 29.03 5.44 -8.37
CA LEU A 150 30.14 6.34 -8.72
C LEU A 150 31.51 5.64 -8.60
N MET A 151 31.68 4.80 -7.60
CA MET A 151 32.92 4.02 -7.40
C MET A 151 33.11 2.94 -8.46
N ASN A 152 32.01 2.34 -8.94
CA ASN A 152 32.03 1.23 -9.91
C ASN A 152 31.97 1.66 -11.39
N GLY A 153 32.05 2.94 -11.68
CA GLY A 153 32.29 3.45 -13.04
C GLY A 153 31.09 3.47 -13.98
N ASN A 154 29.92 3.90 -13.51
CA ASN A 154 28.74 4.26 -14.32
C ASN A 154 28.10 3.13 -15.16
N ARG A 155 28.34 1.87 -14.84
CA ARG A 155 27.63 0.77 -15.49
C ARG A 155 26.28 0.53 -14.81
N ILE A 156 25.27 0.21 -15.62
CA ILE A 156 23.97 -0.22 -15.08
C ILE A 156 24.16 -1.55 -14.32
N ILE A 157 23.98 -1.51 -13.01
CA ILE A 157 24.06 -2.69 -12.15
C ILE A 157 22.69 -3.39 -12.18
N ARG A 158 22.68 -4.65 -12.60
CA ARG A 158 21.51 -5.53 -12.52
C ARG A 158 21.81 -6.65 -11.54
N PRO A 159 21.54 -6.45 -10.22
CA PRO A 159 21.91 -7.43 -9.20
C PRO A 159 21.12 -8.74 -9.39
N ALA A 160 21.78 -9.86 -9.17
CA ALA A 160 21.09 -11.14 -9.03
C ALA A 160 20.44 -11.22 -7.63
N TYR A 161 19.26 -11.83 -7.57
CA TYR A 161 18.54 -12.03 -6.30
C TYR A 161 19.04 -13.28 -5.53
N LYS A 162 20.34 -13.53 -5.57
CA LYS A 162 20.94 -14.67 -4.90
C LYS A 162 21.93 -14.17 -3.84
N ALA A 163 21.70 -14.51 -2.59
CA ALA A 163 22.67 -14.29 -1.54
C ALA A 163 23.90 -15.17 -1.80
N VAL A 164 25.08 -14.55 -1.82
CA VAL A 164 26.37 -15.26 -1.92
C VAL A 164 27.01 -15.51 -0.55
N ALA A 165 26.53 -14.80 0.48
CA ALA A 165 26.93 -15.03 1.86
C ALA A 165 26.17 -16.24 2.45
N PRO A 166 26.79 -17.02 3.36
CA PRO A 166 26.08 -18.07 4.08
C PRO A 166 24.96 -17.46 4.93
N HIS A 167 23.87 -18.22 5.11
CA HIS A 167 22.80 -17.84 6.01
C HIS A 167 23.36 -17.63 7.41
N ARG A 168 22.95 -16.54 8.05
CA ARG A 168 23.28 -16.24 9.45
C ARG A 168 21.97 -16.00 10.19
N GLU A 169 21.90 -16.51 11.41
CA GLU A 169 20.79 -16.20 12.32
C GLU A 169 20.81 -14.72 12.67
N TYR A 170 19.62 -14.18 12.90
CA TYR A 170 19.50 -12.79 13.33
C TYR A 170 20.03 -12.64 14.76
N THR A 171 21.01 -11.77 14.95
CA THR A 171 21.49 -11.40 16.27
C THR A 171 20.80 -10.11 16.71
N PRO A 172 20.09 -10.10 17.84
CA PRO A 172 19.48 -8.89 18.40
C PRO A 172 20.52 -7.78 18.58
N ILE A 173 20.06 -6.51 18.55
CA ILE A 173 20.98 -5.37 18.60
C ILE A 173 21.79 -5.33 19.90
N ASP A 174 21.18 -5.80 20.99
CA ASP A 174 21.78 -5.84 22.34
C ASP A 174 22.84 -6.95 22.50
N GLU A 175 22.95 -7.83 21.51
CA GLU A 175 23.87 -8.97 21.51
C GLU A 175 24.98 -8.84 20.44
N ARG A 176 25.08 -7.68 19.76
CA ARG A 176 26.04 -7.41 18.70
C ARG A 176 27.34 -6.79 19.24
#